data_3b0b138e338894e63da61db2d66a3ac9
#
_entry.id   3b0b138e338894e63da61db2d66a3ac9
#
_cell.length_a   1.000
_cell.length_b   1.000
_cell.length_c   1.000
_cell.angle_alpha   90.00
_cell.angle_beta   90.00
_cell.angle_gamma   90.00
#
_symmetry.space_group_name_H-M   'P 1'
#
loop_
_entity.id
_entity.type
_entity.pdbx_description
1 polymer ?
#
loop_
_entity_poly.entity_id
_entity_poly.type
_entity_poly.pdbx_seq_one_letter_code
_entity_poly.pdbx_strand_id
1 'polypeptide(L)'
;MSKNILLLAAAAMLMLLSCNKSADQKATDENEQAQTEQTAEEQTLPLIKSIEKIYDGESAGVITFKYDDKGRLINQKDEYDEYSVTYTDNEIKVAHENTTTTYKYSDGKLTTSCIDMGDPGKINTKYTYEGEKLSWLTRDFGPNGDPYYTDMNIIYKWKDGCMTEYSIVYNTADMEEPQSTTEFEYTDIKNPFTIDVFTIYYSGPDVTSLGNDLTSEFLPSKSHFSGIVDGWETEENTTYEYKIDDATGRITEITITSDNETDYDGEIEKETIVCTLKLNY
;
A
#
# COMPACT_ATOMS: atom_id res chain seq x y z
N MET A 1 7.68 6.94 35.05
CA MET A 1 8.52 7.22 33.87
C MET A 1 7.83 6.52 32.73
N SER A 2 7.13 7.28 31.91
CA SER A 2 6.37 6.77 30.77
C SER A 2 7.37 6.33 29.70
N LYS A 3 7.43 5.04 29.40
CA LYS A 3 8.13 4.55 28.21
C LYS A 3 7.25 4.92 27.03
N ASN A 4 7.60 5.99 26.32
CA ASN A 4 7.12 6.21 24.98
C ASN A 4 7.67 5.05 24.15
N ILE A 5 6.82 4.10 23.85
CA ILE A 5 7.05 3.11 22.80
C ILE A 5 7.02 3.91 21.51
N LEU A 6 8.19 4.32 21.04
CA LEU A 6 8.37 4.73 19.66
C LEU A 6 8.18 3.44 18.85
N LEU A 7 6.96 3.22 18.35
CA LEU A 7 6.73 2.24 17.30
C LEU A 7 7.44 2.81 16.06
N LEU A 8 8.67 2.38 15.86
CA LEU A 8 9.32 2.49 14.56
C LEU A 8 8.61 1.50 13.63
N ALA A 9 7.56 2.00 12.99
CA ALA A 9 7.07 1.34 11.80
C ALA A 9 8.14 1.50 10.72
N ALA A 10 8.97 0.47 10.51
CA ALA A 10 9.53 0.28 9.20
C ALA A 10 8.31 0.27 8.27
N ALA A 11 8.08 1.38 7.57
CA ALA A 11 6.96 1.51 6.67
C ALA A 11 7.23 0.58 5.48
N ALA A 12 6.90 -0.71 5.65
CA ALA A 12 6.66 -1.60 4.55
C ALA A 12 5.49 -1.00 3.78
N MET A 13 5.77 -0.12 2.80
CA MET A 13 4.78 0.36 1.85
C MET A 13 4.39 -0.82 0.97
N LEU A 14 3.42 -1.62 1.40
CA LEU A 14 2.77 -2.60 0.58
C LEU A 14 1.94 -1.88 -0.48
N MET A 15 2.36 -1.94 -1.71
CA MET A 15 1.59 -1.50 -2.87
C MET A 15 1.00 -2.70 -3.58
N LEU A 16 -0.31 -2.75 -3.75
CA LEU A 16 -1.05 -3.86 -4.35
C LEU A 16 -1.87 -3.44 -5.61
N LEU A 17 -1.87 -4.20 -6.73
CA LEU A 17 -2.38 -3.80 -8.07
C LEU A 17 -3.39 -4.75 -8.73
N SER A 18 -4.34 -4.21 -9.42
CA SER A 18 -5.32 -4.93 -10.27
C SER A 18 -4.89 -4.94 -11.76
N CYS A 19 -4.86 -6.12 -12.39
CA CYS A 19 -4.58 -6.27 -13.81
C CYS A 19 -5.86 -6.37 -14.64
N ASN A 20 -6.01 -5.46 -15.60
CA ASN A 20 -7.01 -5.59 -16.66
C ASN A 20 -6.35 -6.25 -17.89
N LYS A 21 -6.79 -7.45 -18.29
CA LYS A 21 -6.30 -8.13 -19.48
C LYS A 21 -7.00 -7.57 -20.70
N SER A 22 -6.28 -6.89 -21.58
CA SER A 22 -6.68 -6.78 -22.98
C SER A 22 -6.15 -8.00 -23.74
N ALA A 23 -7.07 -8.84 -24.22
CA ALA A 23 -6.75 -9.99 -25.05
C ALA A 23 -6.70 -9.58 -26.51
N ASP A 24 -5.53 -9.66 -27.12
CA ASP A 24 -5.40 -9.78 -28.58
C ASP A 24 -5.73 -11.20 -28.97
N GLN A 25 -6.86 -11.42 -29.62
CA GLN A 25 -7.17 -12.62 -30.37
C GLN A 25 -7.35 -12.32 -31.85
N LYS A 26 -6.45 -12.86 -32.64
CA LYS A 26 -6.60 -13.01 -34.08
C LYS A 26 -7.61 -14.12 -34.40
N ALA A 27 -8.49 -13.81 -35.34
CA ALA A 27 -9.59 -14.62 -35.85
C ALA A 27 -9.15 -15.93 -36.50
N THR A 28 -9.97 -16.98 -36.34
CA THR A 28 -10.44 -17.80 -37.47
C THR A 28 -11.65 -18.64 -37.06
N ASP A 29 -12.71 -18.53 -37.90
CA ASP A 29 -13.75 -19.47 -38.35
C ASP A 29 -14.84 -19.97 -37.38
N GLU A 30 -16.02 -19.44 -37.68
CA GLU A 30 -17.37 -20.07 -37.84
C GLU A 30 -17.71 -21.33 -37.02
N ASN A 31 -18.57 -21.13 -36.01
CA ASN A 31 -19.76 -21.98 -35.84
C ASN A 31 -20.85 -21.27 -35.02
N GLU A 32 -22.04 -21.11 -35.62
CA GLU A 32 -23.24 -20.61 -34.99
C GLU A 32 -23.72 -21.60 -33.90
N GLN A 33 -23.67 -21.20 -32.67
CA GLN A 33 -24.53 -21.70 -31.62
C GLN A 33 -24.94 -20.55 -30.69
N ALA A 34 -26.25 -20.39 -30.54
CA ALA A 34 -26.90 -19.39 -29.72
C ALA A 34 -26.31 -19.36 -28.30
N GLN A 35 -25.47 -18.39 -28.01
CA GLN A 35 -25.09 -18.02 -26.67
C GLN A 35 -26.18 -17.13 -26.09
N THR A 36 -26.87 -17.67 -25.10
CA THR A 36 -27.66 -16.90 -24.15
C THR A 36 -26.72 -15.85 -23.53
N GLU A 37 -26.94 -14.57 -23.83
CA GLU A 37 -26.32 -13.46 -23.14
C GLU A 37 -26.72 -13.52 -21.65
N GLN A 38 -25.94 -14.22 -20.83
CA GLN A 38 -25.86 -13.92 -19.42
C GLN A 38 -25.11 -12.60 -19.32
N THR A 39 -25.84 -11.50 -19.17
CA THR A 39 -25.34 -10.27 -18.61
C THR A 39 -24.71 -10.64 -17.27
N ALA A 40 -23.39 -10.72 -17.21
CA ALA A 40 -22.66 -10.76 -15.96
C ALA A 40 -23.05 -9.47 -15.21
N GLU A 41 -23.91 -9.59 -14.19
CA GLU A 41 -24.06 -8.55 -13.19
C GLU A 41 -22.64 -8.30 -12.67
N GLU A 42 -22.13 -7.12 -12.90
CA GLU A 42 -20.88 -6.61 -12.34
C GLU A 42 -21.07 -6.66 -10.82
N GLN A 43 -20.60 -7.74 -10.19
CA GLN A 43 -20.66 -7.88 -8.74
C GLN A 43 -19.78 -6.79 -8.17
N THR A 44 -20.39 -5.69 -7.77
CA THR A 44 -19.69 -4.65 -7.02
C THR A 44 -19.12 -5.29 -5.77
N LEU A 45 -17.78 -5.29 -5.67
CA LEU A 45 -17.09 -5.80 -4.48
C LEU A 45 -17.61 -5.03 -3.25
N PRO A 46 -17.95 -5.73 -2.16
CA PRO A 46 -18.48 -5.09 -0.98
C PRO A 46 -17.40 -4.20 -0.34
N LEU A 47 -17.74 -2.93 -0.16
CA LEU A 47 -16.84 -1.93 0.40
C LEU A 47 -16.69 -2.13 1.91
N ILE A 48 -15.44 -2.06 2.40
CA ILE A 48 -15.13 -2.10 3.84
C ILE A 48 -15.61 -0.79 4.48
N LYS A 49 -16.46 -0.87 5.49
CA LYS A 49 -16.95 0.30 6.24
C LYS A 49 -16.06 0.67 7.40
N SER A 50 -15.45 -0.33 8.04
CA SER A 50 -14.51 -0.09 9.12
C SER A 50 -13.52 -1.24 9.29
N ILE A 51 -12.37 -0.92 9.87
CA ILE A 51 -11.34 -1.87 10.32
C ILE A 51 -11.09 -1.61 11.80
N GLU A 52 -11.28 -2.62 12.65
CA GLU A 52 -10.82 -2.59 14.03
C GLU A 52 -9.40 -3.16 14.08
N LYS A 53 -8.48 -2.40 14.67
CA LYS A 53 -7.09 -2.80 14.92
C LYS A 53 -6.97 -3.40 16.32
N ILE A 54 -6.31 -4.55 16.43
CA ILE A 54 -6.07 -5.24 17.69
C ILE A 54 -4.59 -5.60 17.77
N TYR A 55 -3.90 -5.14 18.80
CA TYR A 55 -2.51 -5.50 19.10
C TYR A 55 -2.48 -6.32 20.37
N ASP A 56 -1.83 -7.46 20.34
CA ASP A 56 -1.67 -8.37 21.48
C ASP A 56 -3.00 -8.70 22.20
N GLY A 57 -4.10 -8.73 21.42
CA GLY A 57 -5.45 -9.00 21.91
C GLY A 57 -6.20 -7.79 22.46
N GLU A 58 -5.60 -6.59 22.48
CA GLU A 58 -6.24 -5.34 22.91
C GLU A 58 -6.60 -4.46 21.71
N SER A 59 -7.82 -3.87 21.75
CA SER A 59 -8.25 -2.95 20.67
C SER A 59 -7.41 -1.68 20.69
N ALA A 60 -6.78 -1.37 19.55
CA ALA A 60 -5.97 -0.18 19.33
C ALA A 60 -6.72 0.91 18.52
N GLY A 61 -8.02 0.74 18.33
CA GLY A 61 -8.88 1.70 17.66
C GLY A 61 -9.59 1.17 16.42
N VAL A 62 -10.45 2.01 15.87
CA VAL A 62 -11.26 1.68 14.68
C VAL A 62 -11.08 2.76 13.63
N ILE A 63 -10.74 2.32 12.41
CA ILE A 63 -10.74 3.19 11.23
C ILE A 63 -12.09 3.02 10.52
N THR A 64 -12.71 4.12 10.13
CA THR A 64 -13.97 4.15 9.38
C THR A 64 -13.77 4.76 8.00
N PHE A 65 -14.56 4.29 7.02
CA PHE A 65 -14.47 4.71 5.63
C PHE A 65 -15.82 5.18 5.10
N LYS A 66 -15.79 6.21 4.25
CA LYS A 66 -16.95 6.65 3.46
C LYS A 66 -16.59 6.65 1.98
N TYR A 67 -17.56 6.30 1.16
CA TYR A 67 -17.40 6.19 -0.28
C TYR A 67 -18.44 7.06 -1.01
N ASP A 68 -18.09 7.47 -2.21
CA ASP A 68 -19.04 8.11 -3.12
C ASP A 68 -19.95 7.06 -3.80
N ASP A 69 -20.87 7.53 -4.65
CA ASP A 69 -21.81 6.71 -5.42
C ASP A 69 -21.12 5.81 -6.47
N LYS A 70 -19.84 6.04 -6.76
CA LYS A 70 -18.99 5.22 -7.62
C LYS A 70 -18.11 4.23 -6.84
N GLY A 71 -18.26 4.15 -5.52
CA GLY A 71 -17.48 3.28 -4.65
C GLY A 71 -16.04 3.76 -4.40
N ARG A 72 -15.70 5.02 -4.69
CA ARG A 72 -14.38 5.59 -4.44
C ARG A 72 -14.32 6.16 -3.02
N LEU A 73 -13.21 5.92 -2.31
CA LEU A 73 -12.98 6.42 -0.96
C LEU A 73 -12.99 7.96 -0.93
N ILE A 74 -13.88 8.56 -0.13
CA ILE A 74 -13.96 10.03 0.04
C ILE A 74 -13.62 10.50 1.45
N ASN A 75 -13.60 9.60 2.43
CA ASN A 75 -13.21 9.92 3.80
C ASN A 75 -12.69 8.68 4.51
N GLN A 76 -11.60 8.86 5.25
CA GLN A 76 -11.06 7.92 6.22
C GLN A 76 -10.92 8.65 7.54
N LYS A 77 -11.32 7.98 8.63
CA LYS A 77 -11.27 8.58 9.96
C LYS A 77 -10.99 7.53 11.02
N ASP A 78 -10.09 7.87 11.95
CA ASP A 78 -9.91 7.15 13.21
C ASP A 78 -10.11 8.10 14.41
N GLU A 79 -9.58 7.72 15.57
CA GLU A 79 -9.70 8.54 16.80
C GLU A 79 -8.90 9.84 16.72
N TYR A 80 -7.79 9.86 16.01
CA TYR A 80 -6.82 10.95 15.97
C TYR A 80 -6.88 11.75 14.68
N ASP A 81 -7.12 11.07 13.55
CA ASP A 81 -6.95 11.60 12.21
C ASP A 81 -8.22 11.50 11.37
N GLU A 82 -8.45 12.52 10.54
CA GLU A 82 -9.50 12.53 9.54
C GLU A 82 -8.96 13.02 8.20
N TYR A 83 -9.09 12.17 7.18
CA TYR A 83 -8.66 12.44 5.83
C TYR A 83 -9.86 12.61 4.91
N SER A 84 -9.80 13.61 4.03
CA SER A 84 -10.79 13.79 2.97
C SER A 84 -10.15 13.61 1.60
N VAL A 85 -10.86 12.91 0.70
CA VAL A 85 -10.38 12.62 -0.65
C VAL A 85 -11.32 13.25 -1.67
N THR A 86 -10.76 13.94 -2.64
CA THR A 86 -11.50 14.54 -3.75
C THR A 86 -10.91 14.12 -5.10
N TYR A 87 -11.77 13.96 -6.09
CA TYR A 87 -11.43 13.44 -7.41
C TYR A 87 -11.82 14.41 -8.50
N THR A 88 -10.92 14.58 -9.46
CA THR A 88 -11.22 15.17 -10.78
C THR A 88 -10.81 14.17 -11.86
N ASP A 89 -10.93 14.51 -13.14
CA ASP A 89 -10.60 13.61 -14.23
C ASP A 89 -9.12 13.18 -14.23
N ASN A 90 -8.21 14.06 -13.80
CA ASN A 90 -6.77 13.83 -13.87
C ASN A 90 -6.05 14.05 -12.53
N GLU A 91 -6.80 14.23 -11.45
CA GLU A 91 -6.18 14.57 -10.16
C GLU A 91 -6.98 13.96 -9.00
N ILE A 92 -6.25 13.44 -8.00
CA ILE A 92 -6.80 13.06 -6.70
C ILE A 92 -6.12 13.91 -5.65
N LYS A 93 -6.89 14.47 -4.70
CA LYS A 93 -6.36 15.20 -3.55
C LYS A 93 -6.77 14.52 -2.27
N VAL A 94 -5.79 14.33 -1.38
CA VAL A 94 -5.99 13.88 -0.01
C VAL A 94 -5.61 15.03 0.91
N ALA A 95 -6.58 15.52 1.68
CA ALA A 95 -6.35 16.56 2.66
C ALA A 95 -6.44 16.00 4.07
N HIS A 96 -5.47 16.38 4.91
CA HIS A 96 -5.37 16.04 6.32
C HIS A 96 -4.80 17.25 7.06
N GLU A 97 -5.57 17.82 8.00
CA GLU A 97 -5.19 19.03 8.73
C GLU A 97 -4.69 20.17 7.81
N ASN A 98 -3.40 20.50 7.92
CA ASN A 98 -2.75 21.54 7.11
C ASN A 98 -1.96 20.97 5.94
N THR A 99 -2.02 19.66 5.71
CA THR A 99 -1.29 18.96 4.66
C THR A 99 -2.24 18.59 3.53
N THR A 100 -1.79 18.75 2.31
CA THR A 100 -2.52 18.27 1.13
C THR A 100 -1.58 17.50 0.23
N THR A 101 -1.94 16.26 -0.06
CA THR A 101 -1.27 15.45 -1.08
C THR A 101 -2.07 15.49 -2.37
N THR A 102 -1.44 15.89 -3.45
CA THR A 102 -2.05 15.96 -4.78
C THR A 102 -1.38 14.93 -5.69
N TYR A 103 -2.17 14.00 -6.22
CA TYR A 103 -1.75 12.98 -7.20
C TYR A 103 -2.24 13.36 -8.59
N LYS A 104 -1.37 13.33 -9.60
CA LYS A 104 -1.69 13.68 -10.99
C LYS A 104 -1.53 12.51 -11.92
N TYR A 105 -2.51 12.35 -12.78
CA TYR A 105 -2.61 11.26 -13.76
C TYR A 105 -2.49 11.79 -15.20
N SER A 106 -1.88 11.00 -16.06
CA SER A 106 -1.92 11.15 -17.51
C SER A 106 -2.11 9.79 -18.15
N ASP A 107 -3.06 9.69 -19.09
CA ASP A 107 -3.39 8.44 -19.78
C ASP A 107 -3.69 7.27 -18.83
N GLY A 108 -4.38 7.56 -17.72
CA GLY A 108 -4.73 6.57 -16.68
C GLY A 108 -3.59 6.19 -15.73
N LYS A 109 -2.36 6.69 -15.96
CA LYS A 109 -1.19 6.39 -15.11
C LYS A 109 -0.87 7.56 -14.19
N LEU A 110 -0.53 7.24 -12.94
CA LEU A 110 -0.02 8.22 -11.98
C LEU A 110 1.36 8.69 -12.44
N THR A 111 1.53 10.00 -12.61
CA THR A 111 2.79 10.58 -13.11
C THR A 111 3.59 11.31 -12.06
N THR A 112 2.89 12.08 -11.21
CA THR A 112 3.52 12.82 -10.12
C THR A 112 2.62 12.90 -8.91
N SER A 113 3.22 13.04 -7.72
CA SER A 113 2.50 13.54 -6.54
C SER A 113 3.28 14.66 -5.87
N CYS A 114 2.55 15.47 -5.09
CA CYS A 114 3.11 16.56 -4.32
C CYS A 114 2.44 16.58 -2.95
N ILE A 115 3.21 16.43 -1.89
CA ILE A 115 2.77 16.66 -0.52
C ILE A 115 3.08 18.11 -0.19
N ASP A 116 2.06 18.92 0.06
CA ASP A 116 2.17 20.32 0.48
C ASP A 116 1.93 20.39 1.99
N MET A 117 2.99 20.62 2.75
CA MET A 117 2.97 20.72 4.21
C MET A 117 2.91 22.19 4.69
N GLY A 118 2.80 23.14 3.75
CA GLY A 118 2.91 24.56 4.04
C GLY A 118 4.37 24.96 4.28
N ASP A 119 4.68 25.43 5.48
CA ASP A 119 6.08 25.65 5.92
C ASP A 119 6.48 24.44 6.81
N PRO A 120 7.49 23.58 6.46
CA PRO A 120 8.73 23.94 5.76
C PRO A 120 8.77 23.67 4.26
N GLY A 121 7.77 23.08 3.59
CA GLY A 121 7.91 22.93 2.16
C GLY A 121 7.07 21.84 1.50
N LYS A 122 7.53 21.37 0.35
CA LYS A 122 6.85 20.39 -0.49
C LYS A 122 7.74 19.20 -0.75
N ILE A 123 7.13 18.02 -0.73
CA ILE A 123 7.75 16.78 -1.17
C ILE A 123 7.15 16.43 -2.53
N ASN A 124 7.98 16.32 -3.55
CA ASN A 124 7.53 15.93 -4.89
C ASN A 124 7.94 14.51 -5.20
N THR A 125 7.05 13.76 -5.80
CA THR A 125 7.33 12.38 -6.23
C THR A 125 7.03 12.25 -7.71
N LYS A 126 7.92 11.59 -8.45
CA LYS A 126 7.75 11.23 -9.86
C LYS A 126 7.67 9.71 -9.97
N TYR A 127 6.73 9.22 -10.76
CA TYR A 127 6.48 7.80 -10.99
C TYR A 127 6.92 7.43 -12.41
N THR A 128 7.63 6.31 -12.54
CA THR A 128 8.16 5.79 -13.80
C THR A 128 7.72 4.35 -13.99
N TYR A 129 7.27 4.01 -15.20
CA TYR A 129 6.68 2.72 -15.53
C TYR A 129 7.53 1.97 -16.56
N GLU A 130 7.57 0.65 -16.43
CA GLU A 130 7.99 -0.26 -17.48
C GLU A 130 6.75 -1.03 -17.96
N GLY A 131 6.29 -0.73 -19.20
CA GLY A 131 4.97 -1.18 -19.67
C GLY A 131 3.83 -0.64 -18.80
N GLU A 132 3.03 -1.53 -18.23
CA GLU A 132 1.91 -1.18 -17.34
C GLU A 132 2.30 -1.19 -15.86
N LYS A 133 3.51 -1.57 -15.51
CA LYS A 133 3.94 -1.71 -14.11
C LYS A 133 4.81 -0.54 -13.68
N LEU A 134 4.57 -0.03 -12.47
CA LEU A 134 5.46 0.93 -11.83
C LEU A 134 6.82 0.26 -11.65
N SER A 135 7.87 0.83 -12.23
CA SER A 135 9.23 0.30 -12.12
C SER A 135 10.04 1.04 -11.07
N TRP A 136 9.83 2.37 -10.95
CA TRP A 136 10.44 3.13 -9.90
C TRP A 136 9.68 4.42 -9.57
N LEU A 137 9.90 4.96 -8.37
CA LEU A 137 9.58 6.35 -8.05
C LEU A 137 10.81 7.08 -7.53
N THR A 138 10.87 8.39 -7.81
CA THR A 138 11.85 9.30 -7.24
C THR A 138 11.13 10.32 -6.40
N ARG A 139 11.56 10.49 -5.14
CA ARG A 139 11.03 11.48 -4.21
C ARG A 139 12.09 12.56 -3.95
N ASP A 140 11.69 13.80 -4.19
CA ASP A 140 12.50 15.01 -4.00
C ASP A 140 11.91 15.81 -2.84
N PHE A 141 12.72 16.03 -1.81
CA PHE A 141 12.32 16.78 -0.61
C PHE A 141 12.50 18.29 -0.76
N GLY A 142 12.91 18.76 -1.97
CA GLY A 142 13.01 20.16 -2.34
C GLY A 142 14.18 20.91 -1.71
N PRO A 143 14.45 22.17 -2.19
CA PRO A 143 15.63 22.96 -1.76
C PRO A 143 15.56 23.43 -0.30
N ASN A 144 14.39 23.40 0.33
CA ASN A 144 14.20 23.68 1.74
C ASN A 144 14.01 22.41 2.55
N GLY A 145 14.21 21.23 1.93
CA GLY A 145 14.16 19.94 2.62
C GLY A 145 15.16 19.94 3.75
N ASP A 146 14.79 19.29 4.84
CA ASP A 146 15.70 19.00 5.93
C ASP A 146 16.99 18.40 5.33
N PRO A 147 18.19 18.92 5.64
CA PRO A 147 19.45 18.38 5.13
C PRO A 147 19.68 16.90 5.48
N TYR A 148 18.84 16.34 6.33
CA TYR A 148 18.82 14.91 6.64
C TYR A 148 17.96 14.07 5.68
N TYR A 149 17.11 14.68 4.85
CA TYR A 149 16.32 13.97 3.84
C TYR A 149 16.96 14.17 2.46
N THR A 150 17.75 13.20 2.06
CA THR A 150 18.28 13.08 0.71
C THR A 150 17.19 12.57 -0.23
N ASP A 151 17.33 12.87 -1.52
CA ASP A 151 16.46 12.28 -2.54
C ASP A 151 16.41 10.77 -2.41
N MET A 152 15.20 10.21 -2.51
CA MET A 152 14.96 8.79 -2.33
C MET A 152 14.39 8.19 -3.61
N ASN A 153 14.94 7.07 -4.03
CA ASN A 153 14.37 6.25 -5.07
C ASN A 153 13.79 4.96 -4.46
N ILE A 154 12.62 4.54 -4.94
CA ILE A 154 12.09 3.21 -4.65
C ILE A 154 12.00 2.47 -5.97
N ILE A 155 12.60 1.29 -6.04
CA ILE A 155 12.68 0.43 -7.22
C ILE A 155 11.80 -0.79 -6.97
N TYR A 156 10.95 -1.15 -7.94
CA TYR A 156 9.99 -2.24 -7.83
C TYR A 156 10.31 -3.36 -8.81
N LYS A 157 10.21 -4.60 -8.36
CA LYS A 157 10.28 -5.80 -9.22
C LYS A 157 8.94 -6.52 -9.23
N TRP A 158 8.57 -6.98 -10.42
CA TRP A 158 7.28 -7.62 -10.67
C TRP A 158 7.45 -8.98 -11.32
N LYS A 159 6.59 -9.93 -10.94
CA LYS A 159 6.47 -11.24 -11.57
C LYS A 159 5.02 -11.70 -11.51
N ASP A 160 4.48 -12.17 -12.65
CA ASP A 160 3.14 -12.76 -12.76
C ASP A 160 2.03 -11.91 -12.14
N GLY A 161 2.09 -10.58 -12.34
CA GLY A 161 1.09 -9.64 -11.81
C GLY A 161 1.29 -9.23 -10.35
N CYS A 162 2.25 -9.82 -9.62
CA CYS A 162 2.55 -9.51 -8.24
C CYS A 162 3.90 -8.79 -8.10
N MET A 163 3.98 -7.85 -7.17
CA MET A 163 5.24 -7.22 -6.79
C MET A 163 6.03 -8.20 -5.94
N THR A 164 7.20 -8.62 -6.41
CA THR A 164 8.04 -9.58 -5.68
C THR A 164 9.06 -8.93 -4.78
N GLU A 165 9.40 -7.68 -5.06
CA GLU A 165 10.41 -6.95 -4.29
C GLU A 165 10.23 -5.45 -4.48
N TYR A 166 10.51 -4.65 -3.45
CA TYR A 166 10.91 -3.26 -3.63
C TYR A 166 12.17 -2.95 -2.82
N SER A 167 12.97 -2.00 -3.31
CA SER A 167 14.21 -1.56 -2.68
C SER A 167 14.22 -0.05 -2.54
N ILE A 168 14.69 0.47 -1.40
CA ILE A 168 14.87 1.91 -1.14
C ILE A 168 16.34 2.25 -1.30
N VAL A 169 16.62 3.26 -2.14
CA VAL A 169 17.95 3.79 -2.40
C VAL A 169 17.93 5.29 -2.13
N TYR A 170 18.71 5.75 -1.19
CA TYR A 170 18.92 7.20 -1.00
C TYR A 170 20.03 7.69 -1.90
N ASN A 171 19.79 8.82 -2.58
CA ASN A 171 20.78 9.47 -3.44
C ASN A 171 21.82 10.20 -2.60
N THR A 172 22.64 9.46 -1.87
CA THR A 172 23.89 9.99 -1.33
C THR A 172 24.98 9.74 -2.34
N ALA A 173 25.91 10.69 -2.49
CA ALA A 173 26.95 10.66 -3.52
C ALA A 173 27.83 9.39 -3.50
N ASP A 174 27.72 8.56 -2.48
CA ASP A 174 28.56 7.40 -2.22
C ASP A 174 27.79 6.06 -2.08
N MET A 175 26.47 6.01 -2.28
CA MET A 175 25.69 4.77 -2.12
C MET A 175 25.14 4.28 -3.47
N GLU A 176 25.68 3.18 -3.96
CA GLU A 176 25.21 2.44 -5.14
C GLU A 176 24.28 1.25 -4.73
N GLU A 177 24.23 0.87 -3.45
CA GLU A 177 23.48 -0.28 -2.97
C GLU A 177 22.18 0.14 -2.24
N PRO A 178 21.10 -0.68 -2.33
CA PRO A 178 19.89 -0.44 -1.58
C PRO A 178 20.15 -0.38 -0.06
N GLN A 179 19.54 0.59 0.62
CA GLN A 179 19.60 0.66 2.08
C GLN A 179 18.59 -0.25 2.75
N SER A 180 17.53 -0.57 2.04
CA SER A 180 16.56 -1.57 2.47
C SER A 180 15.91 -2.25 1.29
N THR A 181 15.52 -3.49 1.50
CA THR A 181 14.80 -4.32 0.53
C THR A 181 13.68 -5.05 1.23
N THR A 182 12.52 -5.11 0.59
CA THR A 182 11.40 -5.94 1.04
C THR A 182 11.03 -6.92 -0.06
N GLU A 183 11.02 -8.19 0.25
CA GLU A 183 10.61 -9.29 -0.64
C GLU A 183 9.24 -9.83 -0.22
N PHE A 184 8.45 -10.36 -1.17
CA PHE A 184 7.11 -10.87 -0.94
C PHE A 184 6.88 -12.26 -1.50
N GLU A 185 6.14 -13.07 -0.74
CA GLU A 185 5.49 -14.29 -1.19
C GLU A 185 3.96 -14.07 -1.16
N TYR A 186 3.22 -14.77 -2.03
CA TYR A 186 1.79 -14.61 -2.20
C TYR A 186 1.01 -15.89 -1.98
N THR A 187 -0.25 -15.74 -1.56
CA THR A 187 -1.24 -16.81 -1.52
C THR A 187 -1.82 -17.04 -2.93
N ASP A 188 -2.72 -18.00 -3.07
CA ASP A 188 -3.61 -18.16 -4.23
C ASP A 188 -4.93 -17.40 -4.09
N ILE A 189 -5.12 -16.65 -3.00
CA ILE A 189 -6.32 -15.83 -2.75
C ILE A 189 -6.20 -14.54 -3.56
N LYS A 190 -7.14 -14.32 -4.49
CA LYS A 190 -7.21 -13.05 -5.22
C LYS A 190 -7.49 -11.90 -4.24
N ASN A 191 -6.79 -10.79 -4.47
CA ASN A 191 -6.99 -9.59 -3.67
C ASN A 191 -8.38 -8.96 -3.95
N PRO A 192 -9.31 -8.98 -2.98
CA PRO A 192 -10.65 -8.44 -3.15
C PRO A 192 -10.77 -6.97 -2.75
N PHE A 193 -9.69 -6.35 -2.29
CA PHE A 193 -9.74 -5.03 -1.68
C PHE A 193 -9.66 -3.92 -2.73
N THR A 194 -10.50 -2.90 -2.55
CA THR A 194 -10.48 -1.64 -3.32
C THR A 194 -9.64 -0.56 -2.64
N ILE A 195 -9.20 -0.81 -1.41
CA ILE A 195 -8.29 0.03 -0.62
C ILE A 195 -7.16 -0.84 -0.10
N ASP A 196 -6.01 -0.26 0.13
CA ASP A 196 -4.91 -0.99 0.77
C ASP A 196 -5.16 -1.14 2.27
N VAL A 197 -5.56 -2.35 2.68
CA VAL A 197 -5.86 -2.67 4.07
C VAL A 197 -4.60 -2.87 4.93
N PHE A 198 -3.43 -3.02 4.31
CA PHE A 198 -2.18 -3.34 5.01
C PHE A 198 -1.43 -2.10 5.48
N THR A 199 -1.47 -1.02 4.70
CA THR A 199 -0.77 0.23 5.04
C THR A 199 -1.68 1.29 5.64
N ILE A 200 -2.99 1.22 5.35
CA ILE A 200 -3.97 2.24 5.74
C ILE A 200 -4.06 2.46 7.26
N TYR A 201 -3.62 1.49 8.05
CA TYR A 201 -3.64 1.61 9.50
C TYR A 201 -2.40 2.31 10.08
N TYR A 202 -1.35 2.50 9.27
CA TYR A 202 -0.15 3.26 9.67
C TYR A 202 -0.23 4.72 9.24
N SER A 203 -0.90 4.97 8.13
CA SER A 203 -0.97 6.30 7.52
C SER A 203 -2.35 6.57 6.96
N GLY A 204 -2.61 7.81 6.55
CA GLY A 204 -3.80 8.15 5.79
C GLY A 204 -3.83 7.50 4.41
N PRO A 205 -4.93 7.69 3.66
CA PRO A 205 -5.06 7.16 2.32
C PRO A 205 -3.98 7.77 1.42
N ASP A 206 -3.18 6.91 0.84
CA ASP A 206 -2.20 7.28 -0.18
C ASP A 206 -2.64 6.76 -1.56
N VAL A 207 -1.74 6.83 -2.53
CA VAL A 207 -2.03 6.37 -3.89
C VAL A 207 -2.45 4.90 -3.94
N THR A 208 -1.94 4.07 -3.06
CA THR A 208 -2.23 2.63 -3.03
C THR A 208 -3.63 2.34 -2.52
N SER A 209 -4.05 3.06 -1.46
CA SER A 209 -5.39 2.94 -0.91
C SER A 209 -6.49 3.58 -1.76
N LEU A 210 -6.12 4.32 -2.81
CA LEU A 210 -7.07 4.98 -3.70
C LEU A 210 -7.47 4.14 -4.94
N GLY A 211 -7.16 2.84 -4.94
CA GLY A 211 -7.63 1.90 -5.97
C GLY A 211 -6.95 2.07 -7.33
N ASN A 212 -5.70 2.44 -7.34
CA ASN A 212 -4.93 2.58 -8.56
C ASN A 212 -4.26 1.26 -8.96
N ASP A 213 -3.79 1.23 -10.22
CA ASP A 213 -3.09 0.11 -10.86
C ASP A 213 -1.82 -0.38 -10.12
N LEU A 214 -1.68 -0.07 -8.84
CA LEU A 214 -0.56 -0.43 -7.99
C LEU A 214 -0.86 -1.61 -7.03
N THR A 215 -1.83 -2.53 -7.20
CA THR A 215 -2.06 -3.67 -6.31
C THR A 215 -1.61 -5.01 -6.89
N SER A 216 -1.07 -5.93 -6.10
CA SER A 216 -0.81 -7.31 -6.53
C SER A 216 -2.12 -8.06 -6.78
N GLU A 217 -2.13 -8.97 -7.75
CA GLU A 217 -3.32 -9.76 -8.10
C GLU A 217 -3.76 -10.68 -6.96
N PHE A 218 -2.80 -11.11 -6.11
CA PHE A 218 -3.04 -12.00 -4.98
C PHE A 218 -2.65 -11.33 -3.66
N LEU A 219 -3.16 -11.88 -2.56
CA LEU A 219 -2.83 -11.42 -1.21
C LEU A 219 -1.47 -11.96 -0.76
N PRO A 220 -0.66 -11.18 -0.02
CA PRO A 220 0.62 -11.64 0.49
C PRO A 220 0.44 -12.79 1.48
N SER A 221 1.36 -13.75 1.48
CA SER A 221 1.47 -14.78 2.53
C SER A 221 2.60 -14.47 3.49
N LYS A 222 3.68 -13.86 2.97
CA LYS A 222 4.83 -13.44 3.74
C LYS A 222 5.47 -12.20 3.13
N SER A 223 6.21 -11.46 3.97
CA SER A 223 7.22 -10.52 3.52
C SER A 223 8.48 -10.66 4.37
N HIS A 224 9.61 -10.31 3.77
CA HIS A 224 10.90 -10.24 4.43
C HIS A 224 11.51 -8.88 4.13
N PHE A 225 11.74 -8.10 5.18
CA PHE A 225 12.44 -6.82 5.11
C PHE A 225 13.87 -7.01 5.63
N SER A 226 14.83 -6.41 4.94
CA SER A 226 16.20 -6.26 5.42
C SER A 226 16.70 -4.86 5.09
N GLY A 227 17.32 -4.20 6.06
CA GLY A 227 17.79 -2.83 5.83
C GLY A 227 18.23 -2.11 7.08
N ILE A 228 18.49 -0.81 6.91
CA ILE A 228 18.89 0.07 7.99
C ILE A 228 17.71 0.92 8.42
N VAL A 229 17.30 0.80 9.68
CA VAL A 229 16.25 1.59 10.32
C VAL A 229 16.87 2.39 11.45
N ASP A 230 16.75 3.72 11.41
CA ASP A 230 17.34 4.64 12.40
C ASP A 230 18.85 4.43 12.64
N GLY A 231 19.56 3.95 11.62
CA GLY A 231 21.00 3.70 11.67
C GLY A 231 21.39 2.29 12.16
N TRP A 232 20.39 1.40 12.39
CA TRP A 232 20.62 0.05 12.88
C TRP A 232 20.21 -0.98 11.81
N GLU A 233 20.99 -2.05 11.69
CA GLU A 233 20.61 -3.19 10.84
C GLU A 233 19.39 -3.87 11.41
N THR A 234 18.36 -4.00 10.58
CA THR A 234 17.07 -4.55 10.99
C THR A 234 16.60 -5.59 9.95
N GLU A 235 16.15 -6.72 10.45
CA GLU A 235 15.44 -7.73 9.66
C GLU A 235 14.04 -7.93 10.24
N GLU A 236 13.02 -8.01 9.36
CA GLU A 236 11.65 -8.30 9.74
C GLU A 236 11.08 -9.41 8.86
N ASN A 237 10.56 -10.46 9.50
CA ASN A 237 9.83 -11.53 8.84
C ASN A 237 8.36 -11.41 9.19
N THR A 238 7.52 -11.10 8.21
CA THR A 238 6.08 -10.94 8.42
C THR A 238 5.31 -12.08 7.76
N THR A 239 4.32 -12.61 8.47
CA THR A 239 3.36 -13.58 7.95
C THR A 239 1.94 -13.02 8.00
N TYR A 240 1.11 -13.41 7.02
CA TYR A 240 -0.27 -12.95 6.88
C TYR A 240 -1.22 -14.15 6.85
N GLU A 241 -2.18 -14.16 7.76
CA GLU A 241 -3.25 -15.16 7.81
C GLU A 241 -4.61 -14.51 7.58
N TYR A 242 -5.49 -15.17 6.81
CA TYR A 242 -6.78 -14.65 6.37
C TYR A 242 -7.91 -15.54 6.85
N LYS A 243 -8.89 -14.95 7.55
CA LYS A 243 -10.13 -15.62 7.90
C LYS A 243 -11.23 -15.23 6.92
N ILE A 244 -11.73 -16.22 6.22
CA ILE A 244 -12.79 -16.07 5.21
C ILE A 244 -14.11 -16.56 5.81
N ASP A 245 -15.15 -15.78 5.65
CA ASP A 245 -16.51 -16.19 5.99
C ASP A 245 -17.05 -17.14 4.92
N ASP A 246 -17.36 -18.37 5.30
CA ASP A 246 -17.78 -19.43 4.38
C ASP A 246 -19.11 -19.13 3.64
N ALA A 247 -19.97 -18.30 4.22
CA ALA A 247 -21.27 -17.99 3.63
C ALA A 247 -21.18 -16.90 2.56
N THR A 248 -20.24 -15.96 2.71
CA THR A 248 -20.11 -14.78 1.84
C THR A 248 -18.85 -14.79 0.99
N GLY A 249 -17.85 -15.62 1.33
CA GLY A 249 -16.53 -15.62 0.72
C GLY A 249 -15.69 -14.39 1.05
N ARG A 250 -16.09 -13.55 2.02
CA ARG A 250 -15.42 -12.32 2.40
C ARG A 250 -14.35 -12.57 3.43
N ILE A 251 -13.24 -11.83 3.33
CA ILE A 251 -12.23 -11.81 4.37
C ILE A 251 -12.75 -10.95 5.53
N THR A 252 -12.92 -11.55 6.70
CA THR A 252 -13.41 -10.87 7.90
C THR A 252 -12.33 -10.50 8.87
N GLU A 253 -11.16 -11.14 8.77
CA GLU A 253 -10.04 -10.90 9.66
C GLU A 253 -8.72 -11.16 8.94
N ILE A 254 -7.71 -10.35 9.24
CA ILE A 254 -6.33 -10.52 8.79
C ILE A 254 -5.46 -10.51 10.04
N THR A 255 -4.71 -11.57 10.27
CA THR A 255 -3.69 -11.62 11.32
C THR A 255 -2.33 -11.42 10.69
N ILE A 256 -1.60 -10.44 11.18
CA ILE A 256 -0.25 -10.06 10.75
C ILE A 256 0.68 -10.34 11.92
N THR A 257 1.67 -11.20 11.72
CA THR A 257 2.69 -11.50 12.71
C THR A 257 4.03 -11.09 12.16
N SER A 258 4.70 -10.14 12.81
CA SER A 258 6.03 -9.65 12.46
C SER A 258 7.04 -10.05 13.51
N ASP A 259 8.06 -10.79 13.10
CA ASP A 259 9.23 -11.12 13.91
C ASP A 259 10.36 -10.17 13.49
N ASN A 260 10.70 -9.24 14.37
CA ASN A 260 11.73 -8.22 14.19
C ASN A 260 13.02 -8.62 14.87
N GLU A 261 14.15 -8.38 14.19
CA GLU A 261 15.49 -8.53 14.74
C GLU A 261 16.29 -7.26 14.39
N THR A 262 16.82 -6.58 15.42
CA THR A 262 17.62 -5.36 15.24
C THR A 262 18.96 -5.52 15.94
N ASP A 263 20.07 -5.25 15.23
CA ASP A 263 21.43 -5.25 15.77
C ASP A 263 21.83 -3.85 16.21
N TYR A 264 21.97 -3.69 17.53
CA TYR A 264 22.47 -2.46 18.17
C TYR A 264 23.94 -2.63 18.56
N ASP A 265 24.86 -2.42 17.63
CA ASP A 265 26.32 -2.55 17.85
C ASP A 265 26.75 -3.94 18.37
N GLY A 266 26.10 -5.01 17.89
CA GLY A 266 26.36 -6.40 18.29
C GLY A 266 25.47 -6.91 19.44
N GLU A 267 24.57 -6.10 19.97
CA GLU A 267 23.44 -6.53 20.82
C GLU A 267 22.19 -6.71 19.94
N ILE A 268 21.75 -7.95 19.81
CA ILE A 268 20.60 -8.32 19.01
C ILE A 268 19.34 -8.27 19.90
N GLU A 269 18.42 -7.37 19.58
CA GLU A 269 17.07 -7.36 20.13
C GLU A 269 16.11 -8.08 19.19
N LYS A 270 15.19 -8.88 19.77
CA LYS A 270 14.14 -9.59 19.03
C LYS A 270 12.79 -9.27 19.61
N GLU A 271 11.84 -8.96 18.75
CA GLU A 271 10.47 -8.68 19.11
C GLU A 271 9.50 -9.37 18.15
N THR A 272 8.44 -9.96 18.67
CA THR A 272 7.32 -10.44 17.86
C THR A 272 6.12 -9.54 18.12
N ILE A 273 5.54 -8.99 17.05
CA ILE A 273 4.34 -8.15 17.11
C ILE A 273 3.20 -8.88 16.39
N VAL A 274 2.06 -8.99 17.05
CA VAL A 274 0.85 -9.56 16.46
C VAL A 274 -0.22 -8.48 16.33
N CYS A 275 -0.61 -8.19 15.09
CA CYS A 275 -1.70 -7.27 14.78
C CYS A 275 -2.83 -8.03 14.09
N THR A 276 -4.06 -7.85 14.58
CA THR A 276 -5.26 -8.39 13.93
C THR A 276 -6.14 -7.25 13.43
N LEU A 277 -6.51 -7.31 12.16
CA LEU A 277 -7.43 -6.39 11.51
C LEU A 277 -8.78 -7.09 11.35
N LYS A 278 -9.85 -6.59 11.99
CA LYS A 278 -11.22 -7.07 11.78
C LYS A 278 -11.94 -6.15 10.81
N LEU A 279 -12.42 -6.72 9.71
CA LEU A 279 -13.05 -6.00 8.61
C LEU A 279 -14.57 -6.07 8.70
N ASN A 280 -15.23 -4.90 8.66
CA ASN A 280 -16.70 -4.77 8.61
C ASN A 280 -17.11 -4.16 7.27
N TYR A 281 -18.11 -4.78 6.62
CA TYR A 281 -18.62 -4.43 5.29
C TYR A 281 -19.97 -3.73 5.34
#